data_83e0add313642f2996de567633d718b1
#
_entry.id   83e0add313642f2996de567633d718b1
#
_cell.length_a   1.000
_cell.length_b   1.000
_cell.length_c   1.000
_cell.angle_alpha   90.00
_cell.angle_beta   90.00
_cell.angle_gamma   90.00
#
_symmetry.space_group_name_H-M   'P 1'
#
loop_
_entity.id
_entity.type
_entity.pdbx_description
1 polymer ?
#
loop_
_entity_poly.entity_id
_entity_poly.type
_entity_poly.pdbx_seq_one_letter_code
_entity_poly.pdbx_strand_id
1 'polypeptide(L)'
;FHAGALSIRYREQGYSVRWVSATNGQSGHHTEPADVLVPRRRAEAAQSAQLIGAECEVWDFHDGSLQPDLDLRHAIIREIRAYQPDLVLTHRPWDYHPDHRALGQAVQDACYLVTVPRVLPDCPAVAHDPVVAYMVDLFQRPTPFHANFVLDGTGELECVVELLACHASQVFEFLPFSFGSDEPVPNRPDDRKRWLSKWFQQSIQRRVETFAPLLDRPGAKLVEAYEVSEYASQSNPKELAILFPGCQKTQP
;
A
#
# COMPACT_ATOMS: atom_id res chain seq x y z
N PHE A 1 -0.44 6.05 0.94
CA PHE A 1 0.93 6.58 1.09
C PHE A 1 1.94 6.03 0.06
N HIS A 2 1.82 4.76 -0.35
CA HIS A 2 2.91 4.08 -1.07
C HIS A 2 2.56 3.66 -2.50
N ALA A 3 1.27 3.58 -2.83
CA ALA A 3 0.78 3.14 -4.14
C ALA A 3 -0.51 3.86 -4.58
N GLY A 4 -0.75 5.06 -4.07
CA GLY A 4 -1.96 5.83 -4.40
C GLY A 4 -1.95 6.31 -5.84
N ALA A 5 -0.84 6.87 -6.32
CA ALA A 5 -0.71 7.36 -7.68
C ALA A 5 -0.82 6.21 -8.71
N LEU A 6 -0.15 5.08 -8.45
CA LEU A 6 -0.25 3.91 -9.33
C LEU A 6 -1.68 3.34 -9.35
N SER A 7 -2.36 3.28 -8.20
CA SER A 7 -3.75 2.84 -8.11
C SER A 7 -4.70 3.73 -8.93
N ILE A 8 -4.52 5.05 -8.89
CA ILE A 8 -5.28 6.01 -9.69
C ILE A 8 -5.06 5.71 -11.19
N ARG A 9 -3.81 5.56 -11.62
CA ARG A 9 -3.49 5.26 -13.03
C ARG A 9 -4.07 3.94 -13.52
N TYR A 10 -4.08 2.91 -12.67
CA TYR A 10 -4.75 1.65 -13.02
C TYR A 10 -6.23 1.88 -13.28
N ARG A 11 -6.91 2.63 -12.41
CA ARG A 11 -8.35 2.89 -12.58
C ARG A 11 -8.65 3.74 -13.81
N GLU A 12 -7.84 4.76 -14.10
CA GLU A 12 -7.96 5.59 -15.31
C GLU A 12 -7.77 4.76 -16.60
N GLN A 13 -6.95 3.73 -16.55
CA GLN A 13 -6.72 2.81 -17.68
C GLN A 13 -7.72 1.63 -17.73
N GLY A 14 -8.69 1.59 -16.82
CA GLY A 14 -9.73 0.57 -16.79
C GLY A 14 -9.35 -0.75 -16.10
N TYR A 15 -8.20 -0.82 -15.44
CA TYR A 15 -7.82 -1.99 -14.64
C TYR A 15 -8.61 -2.06 -13.33
N SER A 16 -8.86 -3.27 -12.84
CA SER A 16 -9.40 -3.51 -11.51
C SER A 16 -8.35 -3.24 -10.45
N VAL A 17 -8.75 -2.62 -9.36
CA VAL A 17 -7.89 -2.40 -8.17
C VAL A 17 -8.66 -2.81 -6.94
N ARG A 18 -8.02 -3.62 -6.08
CA ARG A 18 -8.53 -3.96 -4.75
C ARG A 18 -7.49 -3.64 -3.69
N TRP A 19 -7.89 -2.89 -2.69
CA TRP A 19 -7.10 -2.63 -1.50
C TRP A 19 -7.54 -3.56 -0.37
N VAL A 20 -6.55 -4.19 0.26
CA VAL A 20 -6.77 -5.07 1.41
C VAL A 20 -6.00 -4.53 2.60
N SER A 21 -6.70 -4.20 3.68
CA SER A 21 -6.11 -3.98 4.99
C SER A 21 -6.18 -5.27 5.79
N ALA A 22 -5.03 -5.88 6.09
CA ALA A 22 -5.00 -7.12 6.85
C ALA A 22 -5.46 -6.92 8.30
N THR A 23 -5.27 -5.73 8.87
CA THR A 23 -5.67 -5.41 10.24
C THR A 23 -6.86 -4.46 10.28
N ASN A 24 -7.65 -4.55 11.35
CA ASN A 24 -8.85 -3.75 11.55
C ASN A 24 -8.58 -2.34 12.09
N GLY A 25 -7.32 -2.00 12.43
CA GLY A 25 -6.91 -0.68 12.89
C GLY A 25 -7.32 -0.32 14.32
N GLN A 26 -7.75 -1.29 15.13
CA GLN A 26 -8.30 -1.07 16.48
C GLN A 26 -7.36 -0.35 17.46
N SER A 27 -6.04 -0.50 17.27
CA SER A 27 -5.02 0.09 18.16
C SER A 27 -4.50 1.45 17.68
N GLY A 28 -4.95 1.93 16.53
CA GLY A 28 -4.38 3.09 15.86
C GLY A 28 -5.03 4.43 16.27
N HIS A 29 -5.47 4.60 17.53
CA HIS A 29 -5.97 5.88 18.04
C HIS A 29 -5.64 6.05 19.53
N HIS A 30 -5.43 7.30 19.96
CA HIS A 30 -4.98 7.62 21.32
C HIS A 30 -6.13 7.77 22.34
N THR A 31 -7.36 7.94 21.88
CA THR A 31 -8.54 8.15 22.75
C THR A 31 -9.75 7.31 22.37
N GLU A 32 -9.99 7.04 21.08
CA GLU A 32 -11.17 6.27 20.67
C GLU A 32 -11.02 4.78 21.01
N PRO A 33 -12.03 4.17 21.62
CA PRO A 33 -12.03 2.73 21.89
C PRO A 33 -12.24 1.92 20.60
N ALA A 34 -11.82 0.65 20.62
CA ALA A 34 -11.80 -0.23 19.46
C ALA A 34 -13.19 -0.45 18.82
N ASP A 35 -14.24 -0.54 19.62
CA ASP A 35 -15.62 -0.75 19.17
C ASP A 35 -16.18 0.44 18.37
N VAL A 36 -15.65 1.64 18.60
CA VAL A 36 -15.95 2.85 17.83
C VAL A 36 -15.00 2.99 16.64
N LEU A 37 -13.71 2.78 16.87
CA LEU A 37 -12.66 3.01 15.88
C LEU A 37 -12.73 2.03 14.69
N VAL A 38 -12.95 0.73 14.94
CA VAL A 38 -12.97 -0.28 13.89
C VAL A 38 -14.03 -0.01 12.82
N PRO A 39 -15.32 0.18 13.14
CA PRO A 39 -16.34 0.50 12.12
C PRO A 39 -16.05 1.83 11.43
N ARG A 40 -15.54 2.83 12.15
CA ARG A 40 -15.13 4.12 11.57
C ARG A 40 -14.05 3.94 10.53
N ARG A 41 -12.97 3.22 10.82
CA ARG A 41 -11.85 2.97 9.88
C ARG A 41 -12.26 2.17 8.66
N ARG A 42 -13.18 1.21 8.82
CA ARG A 42 -13.76 0.50 7.68
C ARG A 42 -14.52 1.44 6.75
N ALA A 43 -15.33 2.35 7.31
CA ALA A 43 -16.04 3.34 6.51
C ALA A 43 -15.09 4.33 5.82
N GLU A 44 -14.04 4.79 6.51
CA GLU A 44 -13.00 5.67 5.96
C GLU A 44 -12.25 4.99 4.80
N ALA A 45 -11.86 3.72 4.95
CA ALA A 45 -11.20 2.96 3.90
C ALA A 45 -12.10 2.73 2.68
N ALA A 46 -13.37 2.37 2.90
CA ALA A 46 -14.34 2.21 1.83
C ALA A 46 -14.60 3.52 1.08
N GLN A 47 -14.71 4.65 1.78
CA GLN A 47 -14.88 5.97 1.17
C GLN A 47 -13.66 6.34 0.31
N SER A 48 -12.44 6.08 0.80
CA SER A 48 -11.20 6.32 0.05
C SER A 48 -11.17 5.50 -1.24
N ALA A 49 -11.46 4.20 -1.17
CA ALA A 49 -11.50 3.33 -2.35
C ALA A 49 -12.56 3.77 -3.37
N GLN A 50 -13.74 4.19 -2.89
CA GLN A 50 -14.83 4.65 -3.74
C GLN A 50 -14.45 5.87 -4.59
N LEU A 51 -13.59 6.78 -4.09
CA LEU A 51 -13.18 7.97 -4.85
C LEU A 51 -12.52 7.63 -6.19
N ILE A 52 -11.84 6.51 -6.28
CA ILE A 52 -11.20 6.06 -7.53
C ILE A 52 -11.89 4.83 -8.13
N GLY A 53 -13.00 4.38 -7.56
CA GLY A 53 -13.70 3.16 -8.01
C GLY A 53 -12.92 1.87 -7.76
N ALA A 54 -12.05 1.84 -6.76
CA ALA A 54 -11.38 0.62 -6.29
C ALA A 54 -12.27 -0.17 -5.33
N GLU A 55 -12.03 -1.47 -5.24
CA GLU A 55 -12.59 -2.31 -4.18
C GLU A 55 -11.76 -2.19 -2.90
N CYS A 56 -12.38 -2.41 -1.74
CA CYS A 56 -11.69 -2.36 -0.46
C CYS A 56 -12.20 -3.45 0.47
N GLU A 57 -11.24 -4.19 1.04
CA GLU A 57 -11.48 -5.18 2.08
C GLU A 57 -10.69 -4.80 3.34
N VAL A 58 -11.31 -4.96 4.49
CA VAL A 58 -10.66 -4.79 5.81
C VAL A 58 -10.91 -6.05 6.63
N TRP A 59 -9.84 -6.82 6.83
CA TRP A 59 -9.91 -8.06 7.61
C TRP A 59 -9.91 -7.77 9.12
N ASP A 60 -10.20 -8.80 9.92
CA ASP A 60 -10.38 -8.69 11.37
C ASP A 60 -9.14 -9.05 12.19
N PHE A 61 -7.96 -9.18 11.56
CA PHE A 61 -6.76 -9.36 12.36
C PHE A 61 -6.50 -8.12 13.22
N HIS A 62 -6.01 -8.36 14.44
CA HIS A 62 -5.78 -7.30 15.40
C HIS A 62 -4.57 -6.45 15.02
N ASP A 63 -4.77 -5.14 14.95
CA ASP A 63 -3.76 -4.14 14.68
C ASP A 63 -2.70 -4.12 15.80
N GLY A 64 -1.42 -4.10 15.40
CA GLY A 64 -0.27 -4.15 16.29
C GLY A 64 0.15 -5.55 16.76
N SER A 65 -0.56 -6.61 16.34
CA SER A 65 -0.29 -7.98 16.77
C SER A 65 -0.32 -9.03 15.66
N LEU A 66 -0.25 -8.59 14.42
CA LEU A 66 -0.26 -9.48 13.27
C LEU A 66 0.97 -10.41 13.28
N GLN A 67 0.74 -11.69 13.03
CA GLN A 67 1.80 -12.70 12.95
C GLN A 67 1.78 -13.37 11.56
N PRO A 68 2.93 -13.76 11.00
CA PRO A 68 3.01 -14.49 9.75
C PRO A 68 2.69 -15.97 9.95
N ASP A 69 1.51 -16.25 10.52
CA ASP A 69 1.03 -17.58 10.84
C ASP A 69 0.20 -18.20 9.71
N LEU A 70 -0.36 -19.39 9.97
CA LEU A 70 -1.18 -20.10 8.99
C LEU A 70 -2.49 -19.38 8.69
N ASP A 71 -3.09 -18.73 9.68
CA ASP A 71 -4.38 -18.05 9.48
C ASP A 71 -4.23 -16.87 8.53
N LEU A 72 -3.21 -16.04 8.72
CA LEU A 72 -2.90 -14.94 7.83
C LEU A 72 -2.52 -15.44 6.41
N ARG A 73 -1.66 -16.45 6.33
CA ARG A 73 -1.28 -17.06 5.05
C ARG A 73 -2.49 -17.62 4.31
N HIS A 74 -3.38 -18.32 5.00
CA HIS A 74 -4.60 -18.88 4.41
C HIS A 74 -5.56 -17.78 3.93
N ALA A 75 -5.70 -16.69 4.68
CA ALA A 75 -6.50 -15.54 4.25
C ALA A 75 -5.93 -14.94 2.95
N ILE A 76 -4.62 -14.74 2.87
CA ILE A 76 -3.94 -14.23 1.65
C ILE A 76 -4.12 -15.19 0.47
N ILE A 77 -3.94 -16.50 0.67
CA ILE A 77 -4.13 -17.48 -0.41
C ILE A 77 -5.57 -17.44 -0.94
N ARG A 78 -6.57 -17.38 -0.05
CA ARG A 78 -7.98 -17.28 -0.45
C ARG A 78 -8.25 -16.00 -1.22
N GLU A 79 -7.72 -14.89 -0.78
CA GLU A 79 -7.88 -13.60 -1.42
C GLU A 79 -7.28 -13.58 -2.83
N ILE A 80 -6.03 -14.03 -2.98
CA ILE A 80 -5.36 -14.12 -4.28
C ILE A 80 -6.11 -15.06 -5.22
N ARG A 81 -6.56 -16.22 -4.73
CA ARG A 81 -7.31 -17.18 -5.56
C ARG A 81 -8.69 -16.67 -5.97
N ALA A 82 -9.36 -15.92 -5.11
CA ALA A 82 -10.67 -15.34 -5.41
C ALA A 82 -10.60 -14.16 -6.37
N TYR A 83 -9.66 -13.24 -6.14
CA TYR A 83 -9.52 -12.03 -6.94
C TYR A 83 -8.70 -12.23 -8.22
N GLN A 84 -7.73 -13.15 -8.21
CA GLN A 84 -6.84 -13.49 -9.33
C GLN A 84 -6.07 -12.26 -9.86
N PRO A 85 -5.32 -11.54 -9.01
CA PRO A 85 -4.57 -10.38 -9.44
C PRO A 85 -3.37 -10.75 -10.33
N ASP A 86 -3.04 -9.90 -11.29
CA ASP A 86 -1.78 -10.00 -12.05
C ASP A 86 -0.59 -9.48 -11.23
N LEU A 87 -0.85 -8.52 -10.34
CA LEU A 87 0.15 -7.89 -9.47
C LEU A 87 -0.37 -7.76 -8.04
N VAL A 88 0.47 -8.13 -7.07
CA VAL A 88 0.28 -7.87 -5.64
C VAL A 88 1.35 -6.89 -5.16
N LEU A 89 0.92 -5.77 -4.59
CA LEU A 89 1.80 -4.82 -3.92
C LEU A 89 1.75 -5.04 -2.41
N THR A 90 2.90 -5.17 -1.78
CA THR A 90 3.00 -5.42 -0.34
C THR A 90 4.20 -4.71 0.28
N HIS A 91 4.38 -4.86 1.60
CA HIS A 91 5.55 -4.37 2.31
C HIS A 91 6.73 -5.34 2.16
N ARG A 92 7.96 -4.83 2.30
CA ARG A 92 9.11 -5.73 2.48
C ARG A 92 9.05 -6.38 3.88
N PRO A 93 9.63 -7.59 4.06
CA PRO A 93 9.78 -8.19 5.38
C PRO A 93 10.75 -7.44 6.31
N TRP A 94 11.29 -6.32 5.87
CA TRP A 94 12.28 -5.48 6.54
C TRP A 94 11.73 -4.07 6.78
N ASP A 95 10.66 -3.97 7.56
CA ASP A 95 9.97 -2.72 7.86
C ASP A 95 10.06 -2.40 9.36
N TYR A 96 9.84 -1.13 9.76
CA TYR A 96 9.82 -0.74 11.17
C TYR A 96 8.61 -1.34 11.90
N HIS A 97 7.47 -1.43 11.21
CA HIS A 97 6.21 -1.87 11.81
C HIS A 97 6.13 -3.40 11.83
N PRO A 98 5.82 -4.03 12.97
CA PRO A 98 5.72 -5.49 13.05
C PRO A 98 4.68 -6.06 12.11
N ASP A 99 3.50 -5.43 11.97
CA ASP A 99 2.44 -5.89 11.09
C ASP A 99 2.82 -5.80 9.61
N HIS A 100 3.58 -4.76 9.22
CA HIS A 100 4.09 -4.66 7.84
C HIS A 100 5.04 -5.81 7.52
N ARG A 101 5.96 -6.15 8.46
CA ARG A 101 6.87 -7.29 8.30
C ARG A 101 6.12 -8.61 8.22
N ALA A 102 5.14 -8.80 9.13
CA ALA A 102 4.33 -10.00 9.17
C ALA A 102 3.53 -10.20 7.87
N LEU A 103 2.90 -9.12 7.37
CA LEU A 103 2.17 -9.16 6.11
C LEU A 103 3.10 -9.44 4.92
N GLY A 104 4.23 -8.74 4.83
CA GLY A 104 5.22 -8.96 3.77
C GLY A 104 5.73 -10.40 3.73
N GLN A 105 6.06 -10.98 4.89
CA GLN A 105 6.46 -12.37 5.02
C GLN A 105 5.34 -13.32 4.61
N ALA A 106 4.11 -13.11 5.09
CA ALA A 106 2.98 -13.98 4.80
C ALA A 106 2.58 -13.95 3.30
N VAL A 107 2.72 -12.80 2.63
CA VAL A 107 2.53 -12.69 1.17
C VAL A 107 3.61 -13.50 0.43
N GLN A 108 4.88 -13.39 0.80
CA GLN A 108 5.95 -14.22 0.22
C GLN A 108 5.66 -15.71 0.39
N ASP A 109 5.28 -16.12 1.62
CA ASP A 109 4.94 -17.50 1.93
C ASP A 109 3.74 -18.02 1.14
N ALA A 110 2.80 -17.15 0.77
CA ALA A 110 1.59 -17.50 0.02
C ALA A 110 1.83 -17.66 -1.48
N CYS A 111 2.78 -16.91 -2.07
CA CYS A 111 2.93 -16.76 -3.53
C CYS A 111 2.96 -18.10 -4.28
N TYR A 112 3.88 -18.98 -3.96
CA TYR A 112 3.94 -20.31 -4.59
C TYR A 112 2.71 -21.17 -4.25
N LEU A 113 2.21 -21.07 -3.03
CA LEU A 113 1.13 -21.94 -2.51
C LEU A 113 -0.22 -21.67 -3.14
N VAL A 114 -0.44 -20.51 -3.76
CA VAL A 114 -1.70 -20.21 -4.47
C VAL A 114 -1.93 -21.15 -5.66
N THR A 115 -0.87 -21.72 -6.23
CA THR A 115 -0.94 -22.65 -7.35
C THR A 115 -1.04 -24.13 -6.91
N VAL A 116 -0.90 -24.42 -5.60
CA VAL A 116 -0.86 -25.80 -5.07
C VAL A 116 -2.27 -26.29 -4.72
N PRO A 117 -2.91 -27.22 -5.48
CA PRO A 117 -4.32 -27.59 -5.30
C PRO A 117 -4.63 -28.23 -3.94
N ARG A 118 -3.65 -28.87 -3.30
CA ARG A 118 -3.82 -29.54 -2.00
C ARG A 118 -3.73 -28.59 -0.80
N VAL A 119 -3.26 -27.35 -1.02
CA VAL A 119 -3.32 -26.28 -0.03
C VAL A 119 -4.68 -25.61 -0.15
N LEU A 120 -5.49 -25.63 0.91
CA LEU A 120 -6.87 -25.12 0.91
C LEU A 120 -7.71 -25.72 -0.25
N PRO A 121 -7.98 -27.03 -0.24
CA PRO A 121 -8.63 -27.72 -1.34
C PRO A 121 -10.09 -27.29 -1.56
N ASP A 122 -10.67 -26.57 -0.62
CA ASP A 122 -11.99 -25.94 -0.69
C ASP A 122 -12.00 -24.62 -1.50
N CYS A 123 -10.81 -24.10 -1.84
CA CYS A 123 -10.63 -22.90 -2.66
C CYS A 123 -9.76 -23.26 -3.88
N PRO A 124 -10.31 -23.25 -5.12
CA PRO A 124 -9.58 -23.68 -6.31
C PRO A 124 -8.26 -22.95 -6.50
N ALA A 125 -7.19 -23.71 -6.79
CA ALA A 125 -5.89 -23.12 -7.08
C ALA A 125 -5.90 -22.34 -8.40
N VAL A 126 -5.08 -21.26 -8.45
CA VAL A 126 -4.87 -20.53 -9.71
C VAL A 126 -3.82 -21.23 -10.58
N ALA A 127 -3.86 -20.98 -11.89
CA ALA A 127 -2.89 -21.56 -12.83
C ALA A 127 -1.48 -20.98 -12.68
N HIS A 128 -1.40 -19.69 -12.33
CA HIS A 128 -0.15 -18.95 -12.18
C HIS A 128 -0.23 -18.08 -10.93
N ASP A 129 0.89 -17.93 -10.24
CA ASP A 129 1.04 -16.97 -9.18
C ASP A 129 1.17 -15.54 -9.73
N PRO A 130 0.71 -14.52 -9.02
CA PRO A 130 0.87 -13.13 -9.43
C PRO A 130 2.33 -12.70 -9.38
N VAL A 131 2.67 -11.64 -10.09
CA VAL A 131 3.88 -10.87 -9.77
C VAL A 131 3.68 -10.22 -8.40
N VAL A 132 4.71 -10.25 -7.57
CA VAL A 132 4.71 -9.52 -6.29
C VAL A 132 5.75 -8.42 -6.36
N ALA A 133 5.38 -7.23 -5.89
CA ALA A 133 6.33 -6.15 -5.73
C ALA A 133 6.16 -5.47 -4.37
N TYR A 134 7.28 -5.02 -3.85
CA TYR A 134 7.32 -4.28 -2.59
C TYR A 134 7.16 -2.79 -2.87
N MET A 135 6.32 -2.17 -2.07
CA MET A 135 6.16 -0.72 -2.05
C MET A 135 7.37 -0.07 -1.40
N VAL A 136 7.67 1.14 -1.82
CA VAL A 136 8.84 1.91 -1.40
C VAL A 136 8.98 2.05 0.11
N ASP A 137 10.19 1.83 0.60
CA ASP A 137 10.67 2.22 1.93
C ASP A 137 12.07 2.88 1.85
N LEU A 138 12.61 3.27 2.98
CA LEU A 138 13.92 3.93 3.09
C LEU A 138 14.88 3.17 4.00
N PHE A 139 14.56 1.92 4.34
CA PHE A 139 15.40 1.09 5.20
C PHE A 139 16.62 0.57 4.43
N GLN A 140 17.76 0.60 5.10
CA GLN A 140 19.04 0.23 4.52
C GLN A 140 19.49 -1.18 4.91
N ARG A 141 18.85 -1.78 5.91
CA ARG A 141 19.26 -3.09 6.45
C ARG A 141 18.08 -4.06 6.54
N PRO A 142 18.33 -5.37 6.24
CA PRO A 142 19.61 -5.99 5.88
C PRO A 142 20.11 -5.58 4.50
N THR A 143 19.23 -5.18 3.58
CA THR A 143 19.53 -4.66 2.25
C THR A 143 18.76 -3.37 1.97
N PRO A 144 19.35 -2.38 1.28
CA PRO A 144 18.61 -1.21 0.84
C PRO A 144 17.49 -1.61 -0.12
N PHE A 145 16.45 -0.75 -0.22
CA PHE A 145 15.39 -0.90 -1.21
C PHE A 145 15.96 -0.72 -2.62
N HIS A 146 15.71 -1.70 -3.48
CA HIS A 146 16.14 -1.68 -4.87
C HIS A 146 14.96 -1.34 -5.79
N ALA A 147 14.84 -0.06 -6.17
CA ALA A 147 13.77 0.35 -7.07
C ALA A 147 13.96 -0.25 -8.47
N ASN A 148 13.07 -1.16 -8.90
CA ASN A 148 13.02 -1.64 -10.29
C ASN A 148 12.16 -0.70 -11.17
N PHE A 149 11.15 -0.07 -10.56
CA PHE A 149 10.23 0.87 -11.21
C PHE A 149 10.04 2.10 -10.34
N VAL A 150 10.06 3.27 -10.96
CA VAL A 150 9.83 4.56 -10.28
C VAL A 150 8.77 5.34 -11.03
N LEU A 151 7.79 5.86 -10.30
CA LEU A 151 6.66 6.62 -10.81
C LEU A 151 6.76 8.08 -10.37
N ASP A 152 6.71 9.00 -11.33
CA ASP A 152 6.37 10.40 -11.04
C ASP A 152 4.86 10.51 -10.85
N GLY A 153 4.43 10.60 -9.61
CA GLY A 153 3.02 10.73 -9.21
C GLY A 153 2.57 12.18 -9.00
N THR A 154 3.33 13.15 -9.51
CA THR A 154 3.02 14.57 -9.31
C THR A 154 1.65 14.95 -9.84
N GLY A 155 1.23 14.35 -10.95
CA GLY A 155 -0.09 14.58 -11.54
C GLY A 155 -1.24 14.08 -10.66
N GLU A 156 -1.02 13.03 -9.91
CA GLU A 156 -1.99 12.38 -9.03
C GLU A 156 -1.97 12.93 -7.59
N LEU A 157 -1.05 13.84 -7.26
CA LEU A 157 -0.82 14.32 -5.89
C LEU A 157 -2.11 14.86 -5.23
N GLU A 158 -2.90 15.63 -5.95
CA GLU A 158 -4.14 16.20 -5.40
C GLU A 158 -5.15 15.09 -5.07
N CYS A 159 -5.34 14.13 -5.95
CA CYS A 159 -6.21 12.98 -5.72
C CYS A 159 -5.69 12.11 -4.57
N VAL A 160 -4.38 11.86 -4.48
CA VAL A 160 -3.77 11.14 -3.35
C VAL A 160 -4.04 11.85 -2.02
N VAL A 161 -3.99 13.18 -1.97
CA VAL A 161 -4.35 13.95 -0.77
C VAL A 161 -5.85 13.78 -0.43
N GLU A 162 -6.73 13.71 -1.43
CA GLU A 162 -8.16 13.43 -1.20
C GLU A 162 -8.39 12.01 -0.66
N LEU A 163 -7.70 11.01 -1.21
CA LEU A 163 -7.72 9.64 -0.69
C LEU A 163 -7.30 9.60 0.78
N LEU A 164 -6.21 10.27 1.13
CA LEU A 164 -5.74 10.37 2.51
C LEU A 164 -6.72 11.09 3.42
N ALA A 165 -7.38 12.15 2.94
CA ALA A 165 -8.35 12.91 3.73
C ALA A 165 -9.56 12.08 4.16
N CYS A 166 -9.90 11.01 3.45
CA CYS A 166 -10.95 10.07 3.86
C CYS A 166 -10.62 9.34 5.17
N HIS A 167 -9.32 9.13 5.46
CA HIS A 167 -8.84 8.48 6.68
C HIS A 167 -8.72 9.49 7.84
N ALA A 168 -9.81 10.17 8.17
CA ALA A 168 -9.82 11.30 9.09
C ALA A 168 -9.29 10.93 10.49
N SER A 169 -9.70 9.79 11.04
CA SER A 169 -9.21 9.28 12.33
C SER A 169 -7.69 9.10 12.37
N GLN A 170 -7.10 8.77 11.21
CA GLN A 170 -5.66 8.59 11.08
C GLN A 170 -4.94 9.92 10.84
N VAL A 171 -5.28 10.62 9.75
CA VAL A 171 -4.46 11.73 9.26
C VAL A 171 -4.69 13.05 10.00
N PHE A 172 -5.88 13.23 10.59
CA PHE A 172 -6.21 14.47 11.30
C PHE A 172 -6.23 14.33 12.83
N GLU A 173 -6.21 13.10 13.35
CA GLU A 173 -6.33 12.83 14.78
C GLU A 173 -5.12 12.09 15.32
N PHE A 174 -4.88 10.84 14.87
CA PHE A 174 -3.82 10.00 15.43
C PHE A 174 -2.41 10.43 15.01
N LEU A 175 -2.17 10.69 13.72
CA LEU A 175 -0.81 11.03 13.25
C LEU A 175 -0.30 12.36 13.83
N PRO A 176 -1.09 13.45 13.90
CA PRO A 176 -0.66 14.69 14.58
C PRO A 176 -0.29 14.45 16.05
N PHE A 177 -1.10 13.64 16.75
CA PHE A 177 -0.78 13.23 18.13
C PHE A 177 0.52 12.41 18.21
N SER A 178 0.66 11.39 17.37
CA SER A 178 1.79 10.46 17.37
C SER A 178 3.13 11.14 17.06
N PHE A 179 3.12 12.13 16.16
CA PHE A 179 4.32 12.88 15.79
C PHE A 179 4.57 14.12 16.64
N GLY A 180 3.71 14.42 17.63
CA GLY A 180 3.85 15.60 18.47
C GLY A 180 3.79 16.89 17.66
N SER A 181 2.84 17.01 16.75
CA SER A 181 2.69 18.19 15.90
C SER A 181 2.29 19.42 16.73
N ASP A 182 3.11 20.45 16.73
CA ASP A 182 2.78 21.75 17.34
C ASP A 182 1.79 22.56 16.48
N GLU A 183 1.64 22.23 15.19
CA GLU A 183 0.70 22.88 14.28
C GLU A 183 -0.69 22.23 14.42
N PRO A 184 -1.69 22.96 14.94
CA PRO A 184 -3.02 22.40 15.11
C PRO A 184 -3.67 22.11 13.76
N VAL A 185 -4.40 20.99 13.70
CA VAL A 185 -5.20 20.64 12.51
C VAL A 185 -6.33 21.66 12.36
N PRO A 186 -6.48 22.31 11.20
CA PRO A 186 -7.54 23.29 10.99
C PRO A 186 -8.95 22.68 11.06
N ASN A 187 -9.94 23.49 11.45
CA ASN A 187 -11.33 23.03 11.51
C ASN A 187 -12.08 23.14 10.17
N ARG A 188 -11.69 24.10 9.32
CA ARG A 188 -12.39 24.34 8.03
C ARG A 188 -11.91 23.30 6.99
N PRO A 189 -12.80 22.70 6.19
CA PRO A 189 -12.45 21.66 5.23
C PRO A 189 -11.32 22.04 4.26
N ASP A 190 -11.39 23.23 3.65
CA ASP A 190 -10.38 23.71 2.70
C ASP A 190 -9.01 23.92 3.35
N ASP A 191 -9.00 24.39 4.60
CA ASP A 191 -7.77 24.57 5.36
C ASP A 191 -7.18 23.22 5.77
N ARG A 192 -8.03 22.24 6.14
CA ARG A 192 -7.62 20.86 6.41
C ARG A 192 -6.95 20.21 5.20
N LYS A 193 -7.54 20.38 4.00
CA LYS A 193 -6.95 19.82 2.75
C LYS A 193 -5.58 20.46 2.46
N ARG A 194 -5.43 21.78 2.61
CA ARG A 194 -4.15 22.46 2.44
C ARG A 194 -3.11 22.03 3.48
N TRP A 195 -3.52 21.93 4.73
CA TRP A 195 -2.67 21.44 5.83
C TRP A 195 -2.20 20.01 5.54
N LEU A 196 -3.12 19.10 5.16
CA LEU A 196 -2.79 17.70 4.84
C LEU A 196 -1.84 17.61 3.65
N SER A 197 -2.07 18.38 2.58
CA SER A 197 -1.19 18.42 1.41
C SER A 197 0.23 18.84 1.77
N LYS A 198 0.39 19.89 2.57
CA LYS A 198 1.70 20.34 3.08
C LYS A 198 2.37 19.28 3.94
N TRP A 199 1.63 18.73 4.92
CA TRP A 199 2.12 17.71 5.83
C TRP A 199 2.53 16.44 5.06
N PHE A 200 1.70 15.97 4.10
CA PHE A 200 2.00 14.80 3.28
C PHE A 200 3.28 15.00 2.46
N GLN A 201 3.42 16.13 1.77
CA GLN A 201 4.63 16.42 0.99
C GLN A 201 5.88 16.46 1.87
N GLN A 202 5.80 17.03 3.06
CA GLN A 202 6.90 16.99 4.02
C GLN A 202 7.23 15.57 4.48
N SER A 203 6.21 14.73 4.75
CA SER A 203 6.41 13.35 5.20
C SER A 203 7.07 12.46 4.17
N ILE A 204 6.87 12.75 2.88
CA ILE A 204 7.47 11.99 1.77
C ILE A 204 8.73 12.65 1.18
N GLN A 205 9.19 13.78 1.72
CA GLN A 205 10.31 14.54 1.17
C GLN A 205 11.55 13.68 0.96
N ARG A 206 11.97 12.90 1.96
CA ARG A 206 13.14 11.99 1.84
C ARG A 206 12.96 10.94 0.76
N ARG A 207 11.74 10.45 0.53
CA ARG A 207 11.43 9.52 -0.56
C ARG A 207 11.63 10.20 -1.90
N VAL A 208 11.11 11.42 -2.06
CA VAL A 208 11.29 12.21 -3.28
C VAL A 208 12.77 12.49 -3.52
N GLU A 209 13.52 12.95 -2.53
CA GLU A 209 14.97 13.19 -2.62
C GLU A 209 15.76 11.93 -3.03
N THR A 210 15.34 10.76 -2.55
CA THR A 210 16.02 9.49 -2.83
C THR A 210 15.73 8.97 -4.25
N PHE A 211 14.47 9.00 -4.68
CA PHE A 211 14.06 8.28 -5.89
C PHE A 211 13.75 9.21 -7.08
N ALA A 212 13.48 10.50 -6.89
CA ALA A 212 13.30 11.42 -8.02
C ALA A 212 14.53 11.54 -8.94
N PRO A 213 15.79 11.41 -8.46
CA PRO A 213 16.96 11.38 -9.34
C PRO A 213 17.00 10.19 -10.32
N LEU A 214 16.19 9.15 -10.10
CA LEU A 214 16.04 8.02 -11.02
C LEU A 214 15.04 8.29 -12.15
N LEU A 215 14.31 9.41 -12.10
CA LEU A 215 13.38 9.83 -13.14
C LEU A 215 14.09 10.68 -14.19
N ASP A 216 13.67 10.54 -15.45
CA ASP A 216 14.22 11.33 -16.58
C ASP A 216 13.87 12.82 -16.50
N ARG A 217 12.85 13.17 -15.71
CA ARG A 217 12.35 14.54 -15.56
C ARG A 217 12.54 15.04 -14.14
N PRO A 218 13.14 16.22 -13.93
CA PRO A 218 13.26 16.83 -12.61
C PRO A 218 11.93 17.44 -12.15
N GLY A 219 11.80 17.65 -10.83
CA GLY A 219 10.70 18.41 -10.23
C GLY A 219 9.52 17.57 -9.74
N ALA A 220 9.67 16.27 -9.64
CA ALA A 220 8.66 15.41 -9.05
C ALA A 220 8.36 15.83 -7.59
N LYS A 221 7.05 15.93 -7.26
CA LYS A 221 6.54 16.28 -5.91
C LYS A 221 6.02 15.05 -5.16
N LEU A 222 5.66 14.02 -5.89
CA LEU A 222 5.28 12.71 -5.37
C LEU A 222 6.02 11.65 -6.18
N VAL A 223 6.70 10.75 -5.49
CA VAL A 223 7.39 9.62 -6.11
C VAL A 223 6.94 8.34 -5.42
N GLU A 224 6.55 7.36 -6.23
CA GLU A 224 6.38 5.98 -5.80
C GLU A 224 7.46 5.13 -6.44
N ALA A 225 7.95 4.12 -5.73
CA ALA A 225 8.94 3.19 -6.24
C ALA A 225 8.57 1.77 -5.84
N TYR A 226 8.97 0.81 -6.68
CA TYR A 226 8.58 -0.59 -6.54
C TYR A 226 9.79 -1.48 -6.77
N GLU A 227 9.97 -2.45 -5.86
CA GLU A 227 10.97 -3.51 -5.95
C GLU A 227 10.27 -4.82 -6.27
N VAL A 228 10.57 -5.44 -7.41
CA VAL A 228 9.96 -6.71 -7.82
C VAL A 228 10.56 -7.85 -7.01
N SER A 229 9.70 -8.66 -6.42
CA SER A 229 10.10 -9.81 -5.61
C SER A 229 10.66 -10.94 -6.49
N GLU A 230 11.73 -11.58 -6.03
CA GLU A 230 12.29 -12.79 -6.66
C GLU A 230 11.54 -14.07 -6.25
N TYR A 231 10.60 -13.98 -5.30
CA TYR A 231 9.91 -15.13 -4.67
C TYR A 231 8.51 -15.41 -5.23
N ALA A 232 8.14 -14.74 -6.31
CA ALA A 232 6.87 -14.90 -6.99
C ALA A 232 7.07 -15.04 -8.50
N SER A 233 6.00 -14.95 -9.30
CA SER A 233 6.09 -15.03 -10.75
C SER A 233 7.15 -14.09 -11.32
N GLN A 234 8.02 -14.64 -12.17
CA GLN A 234 9.13 -13.92 -12.81
C GLN A 234 8.74 -13.55 -14.24
N SER A 235 7.99 -12.46 -14.36
CA SER A 235 7.57 -11.94 -15.66
C SER A 235 8.74 -11.32 -16.44
N ASN A 236 8.66 -11.44 -17.77
CA ASN A 236 9.66 -10.81 -18.63
C ASN A 236 9.55 -9.25 -18.61
N PRO A 237 10.57 -8.51 -19.10
CA PRO A 237 10.56 -7.06 -19.04
C PRO A 237 9.40 -6.35 -19.73
N LYS A 238 8.78 -6.98 -20.74
CA LYS A 238 7.62 -6.39 -21.46
C LYS A 238 6.34 -6.54 -20.63
N GLU A 239 6.14 -7.70 -20.01
CA GLU A 239 5.02 -7.95 -19.10
C GLU A 239 5.11 -7.05 -17.88
N LEU A 240 6.28 -6.93 -17.27
CA LEU A 240 6.50 -6.02 -16.15
C LEU A 240 6.18 -4.56 -16.51
N ALA A 241 6.52 -4.10 -17.73
CA ALA A 241 6.19 -2.75 -18.17
C ALA A 241 4.68 -2.49 -18.28
N ILE A 242 3.89 -3.54 -18.59
CA ILE A 242 2.42 -3.45 -18.59
C ILE A 242 1.89 -3.36 -17.16
N LEU A 243 2.49 -4.11 -16.22
CA LEU A 243 2.09 -4.09 -14.81
C LEU A 243 2.45 -2.79 -14.10
N PHE A 244 3.39 -1.98 -14.61
CA PHE A 244 3.79 -0.69 -14.02
C PHE A 244 3.61 0.47 -15.02
N PRO A 245 2.35 0.81 -15.39
CA PRO A 245 2.05 1.80 -16.41
C PRO A 245 2.55 3.20 -16.01
N GLY A 246 3.32 3.81 -16.91
CA GLY A 246 3.89 5.14 -16.69
C GLY A 246 5.03 5.19 -15.69
N CYS A 247 5.48 4.04 -15.17
CA CYS A 247 6.70 3.98 -14.38
C CYS A 247 7.93 3.94 -15.28
N GLN A 248 8.98 4.61 -14.84
CA GLN A 248 10.30 4.47 -15.43
C GLN A 248 10.98 3.23 -14.85
N LYS A 249 11.47 2.35 -15.73
CA LYS A 249 12.31 1.22 -15.32
C LYS A 249 13.70 1.74 -15.00
N THR A 250 14.21 1.37 -13.84
CA THR A 250 15.61 1.67 -13.47
C THR A 250 16.57 0.64 -14.07
N GLN A 251 17.83 1.01 -14.15
CA GLN A 251 18.88 0.05 -14.49
C GLN A 251 19.20 -0.80 -13.25
N PRO A 252 19.54 -2.10 -13.42
CA PRO A 252 19.92 -2.98 -12.32
C PRO A 252 21.21 -2.53 -11.63
#